data_d15a26757c262dfe9e11039f6c9281b1
#
_entry.id   d15a26757c262dfe9e11039f6c9281b1
#
_cell.length_a   1.000
_cell.length_b   1.000
_cell.length_c   1.000
_cell.angle_alpha   90.00
_cell.angle_beta   90.00
_cell.angle_gamma   90.00
#
_symmetry.space_group_name_H-M   'P 1'
#
loop_
_entity.id
_entity.type
_entity.pdbx_description
1 polymer ?
#
loop_
_entity_poly.entity_id
_entity_poly.type
_entity_poly.pdbx_seq_one_letter_code
_entity_poly.pdbx_strand_id
1 'polypeptide(L)'
;MFEVHSRSQAEVLEAGRIVLDRLELRQQERIKPALASVQVITNVDPYQAQLINRFRRGSMLVPGRTMLVLEVAPAAYINFAANEAEKGASIEIVHISGLGRFGRMWLSGTESEIMQARDAAVNALEALDGVTGR
;
A
#
# COMPACT_ATOMS: atom_id res chain seq x y z
N MET A 1 -11.99 10.45 -1.52
CA MET A 1 -11.86 9.02 -1.23
C MET A 1 -13.21 8.52 -0.74
N PHE A 2 -13.62 7.34 -1.19
CA PHE A 2 -14.84 6.67 -0.74
C PHE A 2 -14.45 5.34 -0.10
N GLU A 3 -15.02 5.02 1.05
CA GLU A 3 -14.70 3.84 1.84
C GLU A 3 -15.98 3.19 2.36
N VAL A 4 -16.07 1.88 2.27
CA VAL A 4 -17.23 1.09 2.70
C VAL A 4 -16.77 -0.03 3.61
N HIS A 5 -17.46 -0.20 4.72
CA HIS A 5 -17.23 -1.28 5.69
C HIS A 5 -18.49 -2.14 5.85
N SER A 6 -18.30 -3.44 5.92
CA SER A 6 -19.31 -4.40 6.36
C SER A 6 -18.63 -5.67 6.87
N ARG A 7 -19.35 -6.46 7.65
CA ARG A 7 -18.95 -7.82 8.03
C ARG A 7 -19.17 -8.82 6.91
N SER A 8 -19.92 -8.44 5.88
CA SER A 8 -20.24 -9.25 4.71
C SER A 8 -19.45 -8.74 3.50
N GLN A 9 -18.61 -9.61 2.93
CA GLN A 9 -17.91 -9.31 1.68
C GLN A 9 -18.89 -9.01 0.54
N ALA A 10 -20.00 -9.74 0.47
CA ALA A 10 -21.02 -9.53 -0.57
C ALA A 10 -21.62 -8.12 -0.52
N GLU A 11 -21.88 -7.57 0.66
CA GLU A 11 -22.39 -6.21 0.84
C GLU A 11 -21.37 -5.15 0.41
N VAL A 12 -20.08 -5.36 0.69
CA VAL A 12 -19.02 -4.44 0.25
C VAL A 12 -18.89 -4.44 -1.27
N LEU A 13 -18.94 -5.62 -1.91
CA LEU A 13 -18.89 -5.74 -3.37
C LEU A 13 -20.12 -5.11 -4.03
N GLU A 14 -21.30 -5.34 -3.48
CA GLU A 14 -22.56 -4.76 -3.99
C GLU A 14 -22.56 -3.23 -3.85
N ALA A 15 -22.11 -2.69 -2.72
CA ALA A 15 -21.96 -1.24 -2.55
C ALA A 15 -21.01 -0.64 -3.59
N GLY A 16 -19.87 -1.31 -3.86
CA GLY A 16 -18.95 -0.90 -4.93
C GLY A 16 -19.61 -0.92 -6.31
N ARG A 17 -20.37 -1.97 -6.62
CA ARG A 17 -21.14 -2.09 -7.88
C ARG A 17 -22.14 -0.94 -8.03
N ILE A 18 -22.93 -0.64 -6.99
CA ILE A 18 -23.93 0.44 -7.01
C ILE A 18 -23.26 1.80 -7.28
N VAL A 19 -22.10 2.04 -6.66
CA VAL A 19 -21.35 3.29 -6.89
C VAL A 19 -20.90 3.40 -8.35
N LEU A 20 -20.33 2.33 -8.91
CA LEU A 20 -19.89 2.32 -10.32
C LEU A 20 -21.07 2.53 -11.28
N ASP A 21 -22.19 1.84 -11.06
CA ASP A 21 -23.41 1.99 -11.87
C ASP A 21 -23.94 3.42 -11.83
N ARG A 22 -23.93 4.06 -10.65
CA ARG A 22 -24.37 5.47 -10.51
C ARG A 22 -23.46 6.47 -11.19
N LEU A 23 -22.18 6.15 -11.32
CA LEU A 23 -21.17 6.96 -12.01
C LEU A 23 -21.06 6.61 -13.51
N GLU A 24 -21.85 5.63 -13.98
CA GLU A 24 -21.78 5.12 -15.35
C GLU A 24 -20.39 4.61 -15.74
N LEU A 25 -19.65 4.06 -14.75
CA LEU A 25 -18.32 3.51 -14.90
C LEU A 25 -18.31 1.98 -14.81
N ARG A 26 -17.33 1.37 -15.48
CA ARG A 26 -17.05 -0.07 -15.38
C ARG A 26 -15.77 -0.30 -14.58
N GLN A 27 -15.67 -1.46 -13.94
CA GLN A 27 -14.48 -1.82 -13.18
C GLN A 27 -13.19 -1.81 -14.02
N GLN A 28 -13.29 -2.15 -15.31
CA GLN A 28 -12.15 -2.16 -16.24
C GLN A 28 -11.66 -0.76 -16.63
N GLU A 29 -12.48 0.28 -16.37
CA GLU A 29 -12.14 1.69 -16.67
C GLU A 29 -11.38 2.37 -15.52
N ARG A 30 -11.04 1.60 -14.46
CA ARG A 30 -10.20 2.11 -13.36
C ARG A 30 -8.84 2.58 -13.88
N ILE A 31 -8.29 3.60 -13.25
CA ILE A 31 -6.93 4.04 -13.54
C ILE A 31 -5.95 2.93 -13.08
N LYS A 32 -5.09 2.49 -13.98
CA LYS A 32 -4.03 1.53 -13.66
C LYS A 32 -3.09 2.13 -12.62
N PRO A 33 -2.71 1.39 -11.55
CA PRO A 33 -1.73 1.89 -10.60
C PRO A 33 -0.37 2.11 -11.26
N ALA A 34 0.29 3.19 -10.89
CA ALA A 34 1.64 3.51 -11.31
C ALA A 34 2.53 3.65 -10.07
N LEU A 35 3.59 2.85 -10.00
CA LEU A 35 4.61 2.99 -8.97
C LEU A 35 5.36 4.30 -9.17
N ALA A 36 5.39 5.14 -8.14
CA ALA A 36 6.12 6.40 -8.13
C ALA A 36 7.52 6.24 -7.54
N SER A 37 7.66 5.43 -6.48
CA SER A 37 8.93 5.15 -5.83
C SER A 37 8.89 3.83 -5.08
N VAL A 38 10.00 3.09 -5.10
CA VAL A 38 10.23 1.88 -4.28
C VAL A 38 11.65 1.95 -3.74
N GLN A 39 11.81 2.15 -2.44
CA GLN A 39 13.09 2.32 -1.77
C GLN A 39 13.26 1.31 -0.64
N VAL A 40 14.34 0.53 -0.67
CA VAL A 40 14.75 -0.36 0.43
C VAL A 40 15.94 0.30 1.13
N ILE A 41 15.80 0.51 2.43
CA ILE A 41 16.80 1.14 3.28
C ILE A 41 17.21 0.10 4.32
N THR A 42 18.42 -0.41 4.20
CA THR A 42 18.98 -1.38 5.13
C THR A 42 19.62 -0.69 6.32
N ASN A 43 19.65 -1.38 7.47
CA ASN A 43 20.30 -0.90 8.68
C ASN A 43 19.90 0.55 9.06
N VAL A 44 18.60 0.77 9.22
CA VAL A 44 18.05 2.10 9.51
C VAL A 44 18.72 2.73 10.73
N ASP A 45 19.24 3.94 10.55
CA ASP A 45 19.92 4.70 11.60
C ASP A 45 18.98 4.99 12.79
N PRO A 46 19.49 4.96 14.04
CA PRO A 46 18.67 5.22 15.24
C PRO A 46 17.95 6.58 15.21
N TYR A 47 18.59 7.62 14.71
CA TYR A 47 17.97 8.94 14.64
C TYR A 47 16.87 9.00 13.57
N GLN A 48 17.08 8.38 12.41
CA GLN A 48 16.05 8.24 11.37
C GLN A 48 14.84 7.45 11.89
N ALA A 49 15.08 6.33 12.58
CA ALA A 49 14.01 5.55 13.19
C ALA A 49 13.20 6.38 14.21
N GLN A 50 13.89 7.17 15.03
CA GLN A 50 13.25 8.07 15.99
C GLN A 50 12.33 9.10 15.29
N LEU A 51 12.78 9.69 14.18
CA LEU A 51 11.99 10.68 13.43
C LEU A 51 10.76 10.04 12.80
N ILE A 52 10.91 8.88 12.16
CA ILE A 52 9.80 8.13 11.56
C ILE A 52 8.78 7.71 12.62
N ASN A 53 9.25 7.27 13.78
CA ASN A 53 8.39 6.87 14.88
C ASN A 53 7.51 8.01 15.44
N ARG A 54 7.80 9.27 15.16
CA ARG A 54 6.97 10.42 15.57
C ARG A 54 5.66 10.51 14.78
N PHE A 55 5.64 10.09 13.52
CA PHE A 55 4.43 10.16 12.68
C PHE A 55 3.77 8.80 12.39
N ARG A 56 4.38 7.70 12.81
CA ARG A 56 3.82 6.36 12.61
C ARG A 56 2.42 6.21 13.24
N ARG A 57 1.61 5.36 12.62
CA ARG A 57 0.32 4.93 13.16
C ARG A 57 0.20 3.42 13.35
N GLY A 58 1.26 2.70 13.01
CA GLY A 58 1.40 1.25 13.15
C GLY A 58 2.52 0.87 14.09
N SER A 59 3.22 -0.20 13.76
CA SER A 59 4.33 -0.75 14.54
C SER A 59 5.51 0.22 14.63
N MET A 60 6.31 0.06 15.68
CA MET A 60 7.52 0.86 15.88
C MET A 60 8.63 0.39 14.94
N LEU A 61 9.25 1.32 14.23
CA LEU A 61 10.48 1.06 13.48
C LEU A 61 11.64 0.91 14.45
N VAL A 62 12.22 -0.29 14.52
CA VAL A 62 13.37 -0.59 15.36
C VAL A 62 14.65 -0.25 14.60
N PRO A 63 15.59 0.51 15.22
CA PRO A 63 16.90 0.78 14.61
C PRO A 63 17.64 -0.49 14.18
N GLY A 64 18.38 -0.42 13.08
CA GLY A 64 19.11 -1.56 12.53
C GLY A 64 18.27 -2.51 11.67
N ARG A 65 16.95 -2.40 11.70
CA ARG A 65 16.08 -3.15 10.78
C ARG A 65 16.15 -2.59 9.36
N THR A 66 15.64 -3.36 8.41
CA THR A 66 15.44 -2.89 7.03
C THR A 66 14.07 -2.28 6.91
N MET A 67 13.97 -1.19 6.17
CA MET A 67 12.73 -0.47 5.89
C MET A 67 12.44 -0.43 4.40
N LEU A 68 11.20 -0.67 4.02
CA LEU A 68 10.67 -0.37 2.68
C LEU A 68 9.84 0.90 2.73
N VAL A 69 10.09 1.81 1.79
CA VAL A 69 9.20 2.93 1.47
C VAL A 69 8.68 2.73 0.05
N LEU A 70 7.37 2.64 -0.12
CA LEU A 70 6.72 2.49 -1.42
C LEU A 70 5.68 3.59 -1.62
N GLU A 71 5.70 4.18 -2.82
CA GLU A 71 4.72 5.16 -3.25
C GLU A 71 4.02 4.72 -4.54
N VAL A 72 2.70 4.90 -4.59
CA VAL A 72 1.86 4.52 -5.73
C VAL A 72 0.80 5.60 -6.01
N ALA A 73 0.49 5.80 -7.27
CA ALA A 73 -0.64 6.62 -7.71
C ALA A 73 -1.64 5.74 -8.51
N PRO A 74 -2.96 5.92 -8.35
CA PRO A 74 -3.68 6.67 -7.31
C PRO A 74 -3.43 6.19 -5.88
N ALA A 75 -3.57 7.11 -4.91
CA ALA A 75 -3.21 6.87 -3.50
C ALA A 75 -3.88 5.64 -2.86
N ALA A 76 -5.14 5.35 -3.20
CA ALA A 76 -5.90 4.25 -2.60
C ALA A 76 -5.29 2.87 -2.83
N TYR A 77 -4.52 2.68 -3.90
CA TYR A 77 -3.85 1.40 -4.20
C TYR A 77 -2.79 1.01 -3.16
N ILE A 78 -2.36 1.95 -2.31
CA ILE A 78 -1.40 1.61 -1.25
C ILE A 78 -1.95 0.61 -0.25
N ASN A 79 -3.27 0.64 0.01
CA ASN A 79 -3.90 -0.31 0.92
C ASN A 79 -3.90 -1.73 0.34
N PHE A 80 -4.12 -1.85 -0.97
CA PHE A 80 -3.99 -3.13 -1.68
C PHE A 80 -2.54 -3.63 -1.65
N ALA A 81 -1.58 -2.77 -1.98
CA ALA A 81 -0.16 -3.12 -1.95
C ALA A 81 0.31 -3.58 -0.57
N ALA A 82 -0.14 -2.89 0.50
CA ALA A 82 0.20 -3.25 1.87
C ALA A 82 -0.36 -4.62 2.27
N ASN A 83 -1.61 -4.92 1.89
CA ASN A 83 -2.23 -6.22 2.13
C ASN A 83 -1.50 -7.37 1.41
N GLU A 84 -1.07 -7.16 0.18
CA GLU A 84 -0.30 -8.17 -0.56
C GLU A 84 1.13 -8.33 0.00
N ALA A 85 1.74 -7.25 0.48
CA ALA A 85 3.01 -7.31 1.20
C ALA A 85 2.93 -8.17 2.47
N GLU A 86 1.88 -7.97 3.30
CA GLU A 86 1.64 -8.77 4.51
C GLU A 86 1.37 -10.24 4.22
N LYS A 87 0.71 -10.55 3.11
CA LYS A 87 0.52 -11.94 2.67
C LYS A 87 1.81 -12.59 2.18
N GLY A 88 2.70 -11.79 1.61
CA GLY A 88 3.95 -12.25 1.02
C GLY A 88 5.07 -12.51 2.02
N ALA A 89 5.09 -11.82 3.17
CA ALA A 89 6.17 -11.93 4.14
C ALA A 89 5.73 -11.52 5.55
N SER A 90 6.47 -11.99 6.55
CA SER A 90 6.26 -11.59 7.96
C SER A 90 6.91 -10.24 8.23
N ILE A 91 6.18 -9.17 7.97
CA ILE A 91 6.67 -7.79 8.10
C ILE A 91 5.82 -6.98 9.09
N GLU A 92 6.34 -5.86 9.48
CA GLU A 92 5.69 -4.88 10.34
C GLU A 92 5.26 -3.66 9.53
N ILE A 93 3.99 -3.28 9.59
CA ILE A 93 3.52 -2.03 9.00
C ILE A 93 3.78 -0.89 9.97
N VAL A 94 4.71 -0.01 9.62
CA VAL A 94 5.05 1.18 10.42
C VAL A 94 4.05 2.29 10.19
N HIS A 95 3.69 2.54 8.93
CA HIS A 95 2.71 3.55 8.55
C HIS A 95 2.16 3.31 7.16
N ILE A 96 0.88 3.65 6.96
CA ILE A 96 0.22 3.70 5.65
C ILE A 96 -0.53 5.02 5.55
N SER A 97 -0.41 5.69 4.40
CA SER A 97 -1.19 6.87 4.04
C SER A 97 -1.75 6.71 2.63
N GLY A 98 -3.07 6.53 2.53
CA GLY A 98 -3.79 6.42 1.27
C GLY A 98 -4.50 7.71 0.85
N LEU A 99 -4.07 8.86 1.36
CA LEU A 99 -4.65 10.17 1.08
C LEU A 99 -3.75 11.00 0.15
N GLY A 100 -4.38 11.89 -0.63
CA GLY A 100 -3.69 12.77 -1.57
C GLY A 100 -3.47 12.12 -2.94
N ARG A 101 -2.47 12.61 -3.68
CA ARG A 101 -2.13 12.11 -5.01
C ARG A 101 -1.44 10.76 -4.97
N PHE A 102 -0.51 10.60 -4.03
CA PHE A 102 0.30 9.39 -3.84
C PHE A 102 -0.07 8.71 -2.53
N GLY A 103 -0.30 7.41 -2.60
CA GLY A 103 -0.31 6.55 -1.43
C GLY A 103 1.11 6.17 -1.04
N ARG A 104 1.38 6.13 0.26
CA ARG A 104 2.70 5.78 0.80
C ARG A 104 2.57 4.74 1.88
N MET A 105 3.52 3.82 1.93
CA MET A 105 3.67 2.89 3.05
C MET A 105 5.11 2.78 3.50
N TRP A 106 5.28 2.54 4.79
CA TRP A 106 6.54 2.22 5.44
C TRP A 106 6.39 0.86 6.09
N LEU A 107 7.20 -0.09 5.67
CA LEU A 107 7.25 -1.44 6.23
C LEU A 107 8.60 -1.66 6.89
N SER A 108 8.66 -2.53 7.90
CA SER A 108 9.88 -2.92 8.59
C SER A 108 9.98 -4.42 8.75
N GLY A 109 11.19 -4.96 8.66
CA GLY A 109 11.47 -6.38 8.78
C GLY A 109 12.97 -6.67 8.71
N THR A 110 13.30 -7.95 8.55
CA THR A 110 14.63 -8.35 8.09
C THR A 110 14.78 -8.00 6.60
N GLU A 111 16.00 -7.96 6.11
CA GLU A 111 16.24 -7.66 4.69
C GLU A 111 15.52 -8.65 3.76
N SER A 112 15.57 -9.95 4.07
CA SER A 112 14.89 -10.98 3.29
C SER A 112 13.36 -10.81 3.28
N GLU A 113 12.76 -10.54 4.44
CA GLU A 113 11.32 -10.31 4.55
C GLU A 113 10.88 -9.07 3.76
N ILE A 114 11.65 -7.99 3.85
CA ILE A 114 11.38 -6.73 3.13
C ILE A 114 11.50 -6.93 1.62
N MET A 115 12.47 -7.70 1.14
CA MET A 115 12.59 -8.00 -0.30
C MET A 115 11.39 -8.81 -0.80
N GLN A 116 10.94 -9.82 -0.04
CA GLN A 116 9.75 -10.61 -0.38
C GLN A 116 8.47 -9.77 -0.36
N ALA A 117 8.29 -8.93 0.66
CA ALA A 117 7.15 -8.02 0.78
C ALA A 117 7.10 -7.01 -0.38
N ARG A 118 8.26 -6.44 -0.74
CA ARG A 118 8.40 -5.55 -1.89
C ARG A 118 7.94 -6.23 -3.17
N ASP A 119 8.46 -7.43 -3.45
CA ASP A 119 8.15 -8.15 -4.67
C ASP A 119 6.67 -8.55 -4.73
N ALA A 120 6.08 -8.98 -3.62
CA ALA A 120 4.64 -9.27 -3.54
C ALA A 120 3.79 -8.04 -3.85
N ALA A 121 4.10 -6.89 -3.23
CA ALA A 121 3.37 -5.64 -3.46
C ALA A 121 3.52 -5.13 -4.90
N VAL A 122 4.73 -5.12 -5.43
CA VAL A 122 5.02 -4.63 -6.80
C VAL A 122 4.33 -5.51 -7.84
N ASN A 123 4.53 -6.83 -7.77
CA ASN A 123 3.92 -7.77 -8.72
C ASN A 123 2.38 -7.69 -8.69
N ALA A 124 1.79 -7.55 -7.51
CA ALA A 124 0.35 -7.42 -7.38
C ALA A 124 -0.19 -6.12 -8.00
N LEU A 125 0.51 -4.99 -7.82
CA LEU A 125 0.14 -3.73 -8.46
C LEU A 125 0.29 -3.79 -9.99
N GLU A 126 1.37 -4.37 -10.50
CA GLU A 126 1.65 -4.50 -11.93
C GLU A 126 0.65 -5.42 -12.65
N ALA A 127 0.16 -6.45 -11.94
CA ALA A 127 -0.85 -7.38 -12.44
C ALA A 127 -2.25 -6.78 -12.60
N LEU A 128 -2.49 -5.59 -12.05
CA LEU A 128 -3.80 -4.93 -12.16
C LEU A 128 -3.99 -4.31 -13.54
N ASP A 129 -5.09 -4.68 -14.18
CA ASP A 129 -5.52 -4.04 -15.42
C ASP A 129 -6.20 -2.68 -15.16
N GLY A 130 -6.16 -1.81 -16.15
CA GLY A 130 -6.79 -0.50 -16.09
C GLY A 130 -6.36 0.41 -17.24
N VAL A 131 -6.97 1.59 -17.31
CA VAL A 131 -6.59 2.62 -18.28
C VAL A 131 -5.41 3.42 -17.76
N THR A 132 -4.49 3.77 -18.65
CA THR A 132 -3.38 4.66 -18.29
C THR A 132 -3.93 6.04 -17.92
N GLY A 133 -3.63 6.50 -16.70
CA GLY A 133 -4.00 7.84 -16.26
C GLY A 133 -3.33 8.91 -17.13
N ARG A 134 -4.09 9.93 -17.46
CA ARG A 134 -3.57 11.13 -18.16
C ARG A 134 -2.87 12.06 -17.17
#